data_e65faa6c77860be982e5a779d5a988a7
#
_entry.id   e65faa6c77860be982e5a779d5a988a7
#
_cell.length_a   1.000
_cell.length_b   1.000
_cell.length_c   1.000
_cell.angle_alpha   90.00
_cell.angle_beta   90.00
_cell.angle_gamma   90.00
#
_symmetry.space_group_name_H-M   'P 1'
#
loop_
_entity.id
_entity.type
_entity.pdbx_description
1 polymer ?
#
loop_
_entity_poly.entity_id
_entity_poly.type
_entity_poly.pdbx_seq_one_letter_code
_entity_poly.pdbx_strand_id
1 'polypeptide(L)'
;MNKKICVSIIIALIMIVTLATSVLAANEDVTLVKVKDNVCTIKLGEDGEVIKQLISVDNEKKEVTLQIDVKNLKSKEEETKPTEMFLVVDDSKSMSDNTLTSGKTRKEAVFTAAKTLAEQILKEQPSTKIGVVSFSSNSEISKEGTLEDAKLIIEPSNKIDEITSAIDNIQTTGGRTNIDAGLQTAKAHFSTETTLNKYLILLTDGVPNNTVGTSLT
;
A
#
# COMPACT_ATOMS: atom_id res chain seq x y z
N MET A 1 -40.14 -22.83 -10.58
CA MET A 1 -38.94 -22.08 -10.25
C MET A 1 -38.46 -21.37 -11.52
N ASN A 2 -38.49 -20.04 -11.53
CA ASN A 2 -38.26 -19.24 -12.76
C ASN A 2 -36.80 -19.42 -13.26
N LYS A 3 -36.63 -19.74 -14.56
CA LYS A 3 -35.28 -19.91 -15.16
C LYS A 3 -34.31 -18.75 -14.87
N LYS A 4 -34.82 -17.52 -14.73
CA LYS A 4 -34.03 -16.33 -14.41
C LYS A 4 -33.47 -16.36 -12.97
N ILE A 5 -34.22 -16.92 -12.01
CA ILE A 5 -33.78 -17.07 -10.60
C ILE A 5 -32.68 -18.13 -10.51
N CYS A 6 -32.81 -19.25 -11.26
CA CYS A 6 -31.76 -20.28 -11.32
C CYS A 6 -30.45 -19.73 -11.91
N VAL A 7 -30.51 -18.88 -12.94
CA VAL A 7 -29.30 -18.31 -13.55
C VAL A 7 -28.61 -17.34 -12.60
N SER A 8 -29.35 -16.49 -11.89
CA SER A 8 -28.74 -15.55 -10.91
C SER A 8 -28.12 -16.27 -9.71
N ILE A 9 -28.75 -17.33 -9.21
CA ILE A 9 -28.20 -18.16 -8.13
C ILE A 9 -26.94 -18.91 -8.62
N ILE A 10 -26.95 -19.41 -9.85
CA ILE A 10 -25.78 -20.08 -10.44
C ILE A 10 -24.61 -19.11 -10.63
N ILE A 11 -24.87 -17.88 -11.10
CA ILE A 11 -23.82 -16.85 -11.25
C ILE A 11 -23.24 -16.45 -9.89
N ALA A 12 -24.07 -16.25 -8.86
CA ALA A 12 -23.62 -15.96 -7.51
C ALA A 12 -22.81 -17.13 -6.91
N LEU A 13 -23.22 -18.37 -7.15
CA LEU A 13 -22.50 -19.57 -6.72
C LEU A 13 -21.16 -19.71 -7.45
N ILE A 14 -21.11 -19.43 -8.75
CA ILE A 14 -19.85 -19.42 -9.54
C ILE A 14 -18.90 -18.32 -9.04
N MET A 15 -19.37 -17.11 -8.73
CA MET A 15 -18.53 -16.07 -8.14
C MET A 15 -17.97 -16.48 -6.76
N ILE A 16 -18.75 -17.18 -5.94
CA ILE A 16 -18.29 -17.71 -4.65
C ILE A 16 -17.19 -18.76 -4.86
N VAL A 17 -17.35 -19.66 -5.83
CA VAL A 17 -16.39 -20.73 -6.14
C VAL A 17 -15.13 -20.18 -6.81
N THR A 18 -15.24 -19.22 -7.74
CA THR A 18 -14.07 -18.65 -8.42
C THR A 18 -13.19 -17.81 -7.49
N LEU A 19 -13.79 -17.08 -6.52
CA LEU A 19 -13.02 -16.42 -5.46
C LEU A 19 -12.33 -17.40 -4.52
N ALA A 20 -12.97 -18.56 -4.23
CA ALA A 20 -12.35 -19.62 -3.44
C ALA A 20 -11.18 -20.27 -4.18
N THR A 21 -11.31 -20.51 -5.48
CA THR A 21 -10.23 -21.14 -6.27
C THR A 21 -9.03 -20.25 -6.51
N SER A 22 -9.20 -18.94 -6.59
CA SER A 22 -8.08 -18.00 -6.69
C SER A 22 -7.28 -17.87 -5.40
N VAL A 23 -7.92 -18.06 -4.25
CA VAL A 23 -7.24 -18.10 -2.93
C VAL A 23 -6.59 -19.47 -2.70
N LEU A 24 -7.22 -20.57 -3.17
CA LEU A 24 -6.69 -21.94 -3.09
C LEU A 24 -5.40 -22.14 -3.92
N ALA A 25 -5.23 -21.39 -5.01
CA ALA A 25 -4.04 -21.52 -5.86
C ALA A 25 -2.78 -20.86 -5.26
N ALA A 26 -2.92 -20.10 -4.18
CA ALA A 26 -1.84 -19.29 -3.60
C ALA A 26 -1.28 -19.82 -2.27
N ASN A 27 -1.93 -20.81 -1.60
CA ASN A 27 -1.49 -21.24 -0.26
C ASN A 27 -1.95 -22.67 0.05
N GLU A 28 -1.04 -23.55 0.43
CA GLU A 28 -1.31 -24.96 0.80
C GLU A 28 -2.20 -25.09 2.06
N ASP A 29 -2.29 -24.04 2.87
CA ASP A 29 -3.06 -24.03 4.12
C ASP A 29 -4.54 -23.62 3.95
N VAL A 30 -5.03 -23.47 2.70
CA VAL A 30 -6.40 -23.06 2.41
C VAL A 30 -7.21 -24.22 1.86
N THR A 31 -8.24 -24.64 2.55
CA THR A 31 -9.09 -25.77 2.12
C THR A 31 -10.56 -25.36 2.04
N LEU A 32 -11.19 -25.57 0.89
CA LEU A 32 -12.64 -25.46 0.75
C LEU A 32 -13.30 -26.67 1.43
N VAL A 33 -14.02 -26.45 2.53
CA VAL A 33 -14.59 -27.52 3.34
C VAL A 33 -16.01 -27.88 2.93
N LYS A 34 -16.82 -26.87 2.56
CA LYS A 34 -18.26 -27.10 2.32
C LYS A 34 -18.91 -26.00 1.51
N VAL A 35 -19.76 -26.41 0.56
CA VAL A 35 -20.76 -25.53 -0.06
C VAL A 35 -22.12 -26.21 0.14
N LYS A 36 -22.99 -25.64 0.97
CA LYS A 36 -24.35 -26.15 1.19
C LYS A 36 -25.28 -24.97 1.52
N ASP A 37 -26.50 -24.99 0.96
CA ASP A 37 -27.57 -24.06 1.30
C ASP A 37 -27.17 -22.56 1.21
N ASN A 38 -26.48 -22.17 0.13
CA ASN A 38 -25.96 -20.81 -0.10
C ASN A 38 -24.85 -20.35 0.87
N VAL A 39 -24.26 -21.28 1.60
CA VAL A 39 -23.12 -21.02 2.50
C VAL A 39 -21.88 -21.71 1.95
N CYS A 40 -20.80 -20.95 1.80
CA CYS A 40 -19.47 -21.44 1.46
C CYS A 40 -18.56 -21.26 2.66
N THR A 41 -18.00 -22.37 3.16
CA THR A 41 -17.02 -22.33 4.27
C THR A 41 -15.64 -22.68 3.73
N ILE A 42 -14.69 -21.83 4.02
CA ILE A 42 -13.27 -21.98 3.66
C ILE A 42 -12.48 -22.06 4.95
N LYS A 43 -11.68 -23.11 5.13
CA LYS A 43 -10.70 -23.19 6.22
C LYS A 43 -9.41 -22.49 5.83
N LEU A 44 -8.84 -21.76 6.79
CA LEU A 44 -7.55 -21.07 6.70
C LEU A 44 -6.66 -21.64 7.81
N GLY A 45 -5.75 -22.54 7.44
CA GLY A 45 -4.94 -23.28 8.42
C GLY A 45 -5.76 -24.16 9.36
N GLU A 46 -5.25 -24.45 10.55
CA GLU A 46 -5.88 -25.38 11.50
C GLU A 46 -7.15 -24.83 12.16
N ASP A 47 -7.19 -23.54 12.49
CA ASP A 47 -8.23 -22.94 13.33
C ASP A 47 -9.05 -21.84 12.63
N GLY A 48 -8.56 -21.26 11.52
CA GLY A 48 -9.23 -20.16 10.84
C GLY A 48 -10.38 -20.61 9.94
N GLU A 49 -11.45 -19.84 9.91
CA GLU A 49 -12.62 -20.11 9.08
C GLU A 49 -13.17 -18.83 8.47
N VAL A 50 -13.40 -18.84 7.16
CA VAL A 50 -14.15 -17.80 6.45
C VAL A 50 -15.45 -18.39 5.96
N ILE A 51 -16.56 -17.83 6.39
CA ILE A 51 -17.91 -18.23 5.98
C ILE A 51 -18.45 -17.14 5.05
N LYS A 52 -18.81 -17.49 3.83
CA LYS A 52 -19.52 -16.62 2.89
C LYS A 52 -20.93 -17.11 2.73
N GLN A 53 -21.91 -16.25 2.95
CA GLN A 53 -23.33 -16.59 2.82
C GLN A 53 -24.02 -15.62 1.87
N LEU A 54 -24.80 -16.16 0.94
CA LEU A 54 -25.73 -15.38 0.13
C LEU A 54 -26.98 -15.11 0.97
N ILE A 55 -27.22 -13.85 1.33
CA ILE A 55 -28.36 -13.41 2.14
C ILE A 55 -29.60 -13.17 1.28
N SER A 56 -29.43 -12.38 0.20
CA SER A 56 -30.56 -12.05 -0.68
C SER A 56 -30.12 -11.73 -2.09
N VAL A 57 -31.05 -11.93 -3.04
CA VAL A 57 -30.93 -11.49 -4.44
C VAL A 57 -32.18 -10.68 -4.76
N ASP A 58 -32.01 -9.39 -5.05
CA ASP A 58 -33.06 -8.50 -5.53
C ASP A 58 -32.92 -8.36 -7.06
N ASN A 59 -33.79 -9.07 -7.79
CA ASN A 59 -33.75 -9.08 -9.25
C ASN A 59 -34.29 -7.79 -9.88
N GLU A 60 -35.08 -7.02 -9.16
CA GLU A 60 -35.62 -5.75 -9.66
C GLU A 60 -34.55 -4.67 -9.60
N LYS A 61 -33.83 -4.60 -8.49
CA LYS A 61 -32.70 -3.67 -8.31
C LYS A 61 -31.37 -4.19 -8.86
N LYS A 62 -31.32 -5.48 -9.26
CA LYS A 62 -30.07 -6.17 -9.66
C LYS A 62 -29.00 -6.16 -8.56
N GLU A 63 -29.42 -6.27 -7.32
CA GLU A 63 -28.55 -6.28 -6.14
C GLU A 63 -28.43 -7.68 -5.56
N VAL A 64 -27.22 -7.98 -5.06
CA VAL A 64 -26.91 -9.22 -4.33
C VAL A 64 -26.28 -8.85 -2.99
N THR A 65 -26.86 -9.35 -1.91
CA THR A 65 -26.32 -9.17 -0.56
C THR A 65 -25.58 -10.42 -0.14
N LEU A 66 -24.28 -10.27 0.17
CA LEU A 66 -23.41 -11.32 0.69
C LEU A 66 -22.98 -10.95 2.11
N GLN A 67 -22.99 -11.93 3.01
CA GLN A 67 -22.37 -11.83 4.32
C GLN A 67 -21.05 -12.60 4.30
N ILE A 68 -20.02 -12.02 4.90
CA ILE A 68 -18.70 -12.65 5.09
C ILE A 68 -18.38 -12.59 6.58
N ASP A 69 -18.34 -13.77 7.21
CA ASP A 69 -17.93 -13.92 8.60
C ASP A 69 -16.52 -14.54 8.64
N VAL A 70 -15.66 -13.96 9.44
CA VAL A 70 -14.30 -14.47 9.67
C VAL A 70 -14.19 -14.88 11.13
N LYS A 71 -13.87 -16.15 11.38
CA LYS A 71 -13.79 -16.72 12.72
C LYS A 71 -12.41 -17.30 12.99
N ASN A 72 -11.98 -17.19 14.24
CA ASN A 72 -10.79 -17.85 14.76
C ASN A 72 -9.52 -17.63 13.91
N LEU A 73 -9.40 -16.48 13.24
CA LEU A 73 -8.09 -16.07 12.81
C LEU A 73 -7.27 -15.81 14.06
N LYS A 74 -6.67 -16.87 14.57
CA LYS A 74 -5.50 -16.65 15.39
C LYS A 74 -4.51 -15.97 14.47
N SER A 75 -4.24 -14.69 14.73
CA SER A 75 -2.95 -14.16 14.31
C SER A 75 -1.94 -15.16 14.84
N LYS A 76 -1.22 -15.91 13.97
CA LYS A 76 0.12 -16.30 14.40
C LYS A 76 0.65 -15.01 15.02
N GLU A 77 1.07 -15.02 16.27
CA GLU A 77 2.08 -14.10 16.75
C GLU A 77 3.27 -14.38 15.82
N GLU A 78 3.21 -13.81 14.61
CA GLU A 78 4.42 -13.59 13.84
C GLU A 78 5.26 -12.80 14.81
N GLU A 79 6.37 -13.37 15.24
CA GLU A 79 7.43 -12.59 15.85
C GLU A 79 7.53 -11.35 14.95
N THR A 80 7.04 -10.21 15.45
CA THR A 80 6.97 -8.99 14.66
C THR A 80 8.42 -8.61 14.40
N LYS A 81 8.90 -9.04 13.23
CA LYS A 81 10.27 -8.69 12.83
C LYS A 81 10.36 -7.18 12.87
N PRO A 82 11.39 -6.66 13.48
CA PRO A 82 11.61 -5.22 13.46
C PRO A 82 11.49 -4.70 12.02
N THR A 83 10.88 -3.56 11.86
CA THR A 83 10.56 -3.00 10.56
C THR A 83 11.35 -1.71 10.33
N GLU A 84 11.89 -1.57 9.15
CA GLU A 84 12.50 -0.34 8.66
C GLU A 84 11.76 0.12 7.41
N MET A 85 11.41 1.40 7.36
CA MET A 85 10.60 1.95 6.28
C MET A 85 11.19 3.26 5.79
N PHE A 86 11.08 3.52 4.49
CA PHE A 86 11.34 4.83 3.92
C PHE A 86 10.08 5.43 3.30
N LEU A 87 9.78 6.67 3.68
CA LEU A 87 8.85 7.54 2.96
C LEU A 87 9.66 8.30 1.91
N VAL A 88 9.37 8.05 0.64
CA VAL A 88 10.04 8.69 -0.50
C VAL A 88 9.10 9.70 -1.10
N VAL A 89 9.36 10.98 -0.86
CA VAL A 89 8.43 12.09 -1.05
C VAL A 89 8.85 12.95 -2.23
N ASP A 90 7.93 13.13 -3.16
CA ASP A 90 8.08 14.05 -4.29
C ASP A 90 8.02 15.49 -3.79
N ASP A 91 9.05 16.27 -4.07
CA ASP A 91 9.12 17.71 -3.78
C ASP A 91 9.22 18.56 -5.04
N SER A 92 8.86 17.99 -6.19
CA SER A 92 8.83 18.70 -7.47
C SER A 92 7.82 19.84 -7.47
N LYS A 93 7.99 20.77 -8.41
CA LYS A 93 7.19 22.00 -8.49
C LYS A 93 5.68 21.74 -8.64
N SER A 94 5.27 20.67 -9.35
CA SER A 94 3.87 20.28 -9.50
C SER A 94 3.16 20.02 -8.17
N MET A 95 3.89 19.55 -7.15
CA MET A 95 3.37 19.32 -5.80
C MET A 95 2.98 20.65 -5.12
N SER A 96 3.68 21.73 -5.39
CA SER A 96 3.43 23.05 -4.80
C SER A 96 2.49 23.92 -5.63
N ASP A 97 2.59 23.84 -6.97
CA ASP A 97 1.82 24.70 -7.88
C ASP A 97 0.37 24.24 -8.09
N ASN A 98 0.10 22.95 -7.87
CA ASN A 98 -1.23 22.38 -8.07
C ASN A 98 -2.02 22.29 -6.76
N THR A 99 -3.26 22.77 -6.79
CA THR A 99 -4.19 22.71 -5.68
C THR A 99 -5.26 21.64 -5.91
N LEU A 100 -5.68 21.01 -4.82
CA LEU A 100 -6.80 20.10 -4.78
C LEU A 100 -8.12 20.88 -4.70
N THR A 101 -9.24 20.21 -4.91
CA THR A 101 -10.59 20.79 -4.75
C THR A 101 -10.84 21.33 -3.33
N SER A 102 -10.08 20.87 -2.34
CA SER A 102 -10.09 21.36 -0.97
C SER A 102 -9.37 22.69 -0.77
N GLY A 103 -8.72 23.24 -1.81
CA GLY A 103 -7.90 24.45 -1.73
C GLY A 103 -6.48 24.26 -1.17
N LYS A 104 -6.13 23.04 -0.73
CA LYS A 104 -4.76 22.70 -0.31
C LYS A 104 -3.90 22.34 -1.51
N THR A 105 -2.60 22.62 -1.44
CA THR A 105 -1.65 22.10 -2.42
C THR A 105 -1.52 20.59 -2.31
N ARG A 106 -1.06 19.94 -3.37
CA ARG A 106 -0.74 18.49 -3.33
C ARG A 106 0.31 18.21 -2.28
N LYS A 107 1.32 19.08 -2.15
CA LYS A 107 2.36 19.01 -1.13
C LYS A 107 1.78 18.97 0.29
N GLU A 108 0.91 19.91 0.63
CA GLU A 108 0.26 19.94 1.96
C GLU A 108 -0.54 18.68 2.24
N ALA A 109 -1.26 18.15 1.24
CA ALA A 109 -2.02 16.92 1.40
C ALA A 109 -1.11 15.70 1.62
N VAL A 110 -0.03 15.56 0.83
CA VAL A 110 0.94 14.48 0.96
C VAL A 110 1.69 14.55 2.28
N PHE A 111 2.11 15.74 2.73
CA PHE A 111 2.78 15.90 4.02
C PHE A 111 1.86 15.53 5.19
N THR A 112 0.59 15.94 5.11
CA THR A 112 -0.42 15.54 6.11
C THR A 112 -0.58 14.02 6.13
N ALA A 113 -0.71 13.37 4.97
CA ALA A 113 -0.86 11.93 4.85
C ALA A 113 0.38 11.18 5.36
N ALA A 114 1.59 11.65 5.00
CA ALA A 114 2.85 11.06 5.43
C ALA A 114 3.02 11.11 6.97
N LYS A 115 2.71 12.24 7.58
CA LYS A 115 2.76 12.40 9.05
C LYS A 115 1.74 11.51 9.73
N THR A 116 0.49 11.50 9.27
CA THR A 116 -0.56 10.64 9.82
C THR A 116 -0.20 9.16 9.72
N LEU A 117 0.37 8.75 8.58
CA LEU A 117 0.83 7.37 8.38
C LEU A 117 1.95 7.01 9.37
N ALA A 118 2.95 7.87 9.52
CA ALA A 118 4.05 7.64 10.46
C ALA A 118 3.54 7.53 11.92
N GLU A 119 2.62 8.41 12.32
CA GLU A 119 1.98 8.37 13.64
C GLU A 119 1.24 7.05 13.89
N GLN A 120 0.44 6.61 12.90
CA GLN A 120 -0.32 5.37 13.02
C GLN A 120 0.59 4.15 13.10
N ILE A 121 1.62 4.08 12.24
CA ILE A 121 2.57 2.96 12.24
C ILE A 121 3.32 2.89 13.58
N LEU A 122 3.85 4.00 14.07
CA LEU A 122 4.61 4.01 15.33
C LEU A 122 3.72 3.78 16.54
N LYS A 123 2.44 4.13 16.48
CA LYS A 123 1.46 3.79 17.52
C LYS A 123 1.21 2.29 17.60
N GLU A 124 1.07 1.62 16.45
CA GLU A 124 0.79 0.18 16.38
C GLU A 124 2.06 -0.67 16.53
N GLN A 125 3.18 -0.20 15.99
CA GLN A 125 4.47 -0.87 16.00
C GLN A 125 5.59 0.10 16.42
N PRO A 126 5.76 0.36 17.72
CA PRO A 126 6.73 1.35 18.22
C PRO A 126 8.20 1.04 17.91
N SER A 127 8.53 -0.20 17.56
CA SER A 127 9.88 -0.63 17.16
C SER A 127 10.20 -0.31 15.70
N THR A 128 9.22 0.06 14.88
CA THR A 128 9.43 0.46 13.48
C THR A 128 10.29 1.71 13.42
N LYS A 129 11.24 1.73 12.49
CA LYS A 129 12.05 2.91 12.18
C LYS A 129 11.63 3.46 10.82
N ILE A 130 11.42 4.76 10.72
CA ILE A 130 10.96 5.44 9.51
C ILE A 130 11.99 6.48 9.10
N GLY A 131 12.58 6.31 7.91
CA GLY A 131 13.41 7.30 7.24
C GLY A 131 12.60 8.10 6.24
N VAL A 132 13.10 9.27 5.85
CA VAL A 132 12.46 10.14 4.85
C VAL A 132 13.50 10.55 3.82
N VAL A 133 13.14 10.36 2.56
CA VAL A 133 13.88 10.84 1.39
C VAL A 133 12.97 11.76 0.60
N SER A 134 13.46 12.92 0.18
CA SER A 134 12.77 13.75 -0.82
C SER A 134 13.45 13.65 -2.17
N PHE A 135 12.71 13.87 -3.25
CA PHE A 135 13.24 13.87 -4.60
C PHE A 135 12.51 14.87 -5.51
N SER A 136 13.27 15.43 -6.43
CA SER A 136 12.81 16.24 -7.57
C SER A 136 13.90 16.20 -8.64
N SER A 137 13.90 17.08 -9.61
CA SER A 137 15.04 17.29 -10.51
C SER A 137 15.03 18.69 -11.12
N ASN A 138 16.20 19.25 -11.31
CA ASN A 138 16.42 20.48 -12.09
C ASN A 138 16.91 20.19 -13.52
N SER A 139 17.13 18.93 -13.87
CA SER A 139 17.56 18.54 -15.22
C SER A 139 16.47 18.84 -16.25
N GLU A 140 16.86 19.11 -17.49
CA GLU A 140 15.92 19.28 -18.59
C GLU A 140 15.14 17.98 -18.87
N ILE A 141 13.95 18.08 -19.47
CA ILE A 141 13.17 16.91 -19.88
C ILE A 141 14.02 16.03 -20.79
N SER A 142 13.97 14.71 -20.54
CA SER A 142 14.70 13.70 -21.32
C SER A 142 16.23 13.77 -21.22
N LYS A 143 16.79 14.56 -20.29
CA LYS A 143 18.18 14.43 -19.89
C LYS A 143 18.30 13.52 -18.70
N GLU A 144 19.46 12.87 -18.57
CA GLU A 144 19.77 12.04 -17.41
C GLU A 144 19.72 12.88 -16.15
N GLY A 145 18.93 12.43 -15.16
CA GLY A 145 18.99 12.92 -13.80
C GLY A 145 20.19 12.30 -13.07
N THR A 146 20.42 12.75 -11.86
CA THR A 146 21.51 12.25 -11.01
C THR A 146 20.96 11.78 -9.67
N LEU A 147 21.76 11.07 -8.89
CA LEU A 147 21.39 10.71 -7.50
C LEU A 147 21.26 11.98 -6.64
N GLU A 148 21.88 13.08 -6.99
CA GLU A 148 21.76 14.39 -6.32
C GLU A 148 20.35 15.01 -6.45
N ASP A 149 19.50 14.47 -7.36
CA ASP A 149 18.10 14.82 -7.48
C ASP A 149 17.27 14.28 -6.28
N ALA A 150 17.85 13.46 -5.43
CA ALA A 150 17.25 12.99 -4.19
C ALA A 150 18.12 13.33 -2.98
N LYS A 151 17.46 13.56 -1.86
CA LYS A 151 18.09 13.92 -0.59
C LYS A 151 17.55 13.08 0.54
N LEU A 152 18.42 12.48 1.32
CA LEU A 152 18.05 11.93 2.61
C LEU A 152 17.71 13.09 3.56
N ILE A 153 16.50 13.11 4.07
CA ILE A 153 16.03 14.14 5.02
C ILE A 153 16.27 13.71 6.45
N ILE A 154 15.97 12.44 6.75
CA ILE A 154 16.27 11.83 8.05
C ILE A 154 16.52 10.34 7.88
N GLU A 155 17.55 9.84 8.58
CA GLU A 155 17.80 8.40 8.74
C GLU A 155 16.64 7.72 9.50
N PRO A 156 16.46 6.40 9.36
CA PRO A 156 15.40 5.68 10.03
C PRO A 156 15.38 5.90 11.54
N SER A 157 14.32 6.57 12.03
CA SER A 157 14.08 6.92 13.43
C SER A 157 12.71 6.39 13.86
N ASN A 158 12.53 6.09 15.14
CA ASN A 158 11.24 5.78 15.73
C ASN A 158 10.66 6.94 16.57
N LYS A 159 11.26 8.11 16.48
CA LYS A 159 10.81 9.32 17.18
C LYS A 159 9.91 10.13 16.25
N ILE A 160 8.63 10.17 16.54
CA ILE A 160 7.63 10.82 15.67
C ILE A 160 7.92 12.31 15.48
N ASP A 161 8.38 13.01 16.51
CA ASP A 161 8.67 14.44 16.41
C ASP A 161 9.82 14.74 15.44
N GLU A 162 10.84 13.87 15.40
CA GLU A 162 11.95 13.99 14.44
C GLU A 162 11.44 13.76 13.00
N ILE A 163 10.60 12.74 12.79
CA ILE A 163 10.05 12.39 11.48
C ILE A 163 9.12 13.49 10.96
N THR A 164 8.21 13.97 11.78
CA THR A 164 7.26 15.03 11.40
C THR A 164 7.98 16.34 11.10
N SER A 165 8.98 16.71 11.91
CA SER A 165 9.82 17.88 11.65
C SER A 165 10.62 17.73 10.35
N ALA A 166 11.15 16.54 10.06
CA ALA A 166 11.86 16.25 8.84
C ALA A 166 10.96 16.44 7.59
N ILE A 167 9.71 15.93 7.65
CA ILE A 167 8.73 16.10 6.57
C ILE A 167 8.40 17.59 6.37
N ASP A 168 8.17 18.34 7.46
CA ASP A 168 7.82 19.76 7.37
C ASP A 168 8.97 20.62 6.80
N ASN A 169 10.21 20.17 6.95
CA ASN A 169 11.39 20.86 6.44
C ASN A 169 11.74 20.54 4.97
N ILE A 170 10.98 19.65 4.29
CA ILE A 170 11.19 19.37 2.86
C ILE A 170 10.86 20.63 2.04
N GLN A 171 11.86 21.12 1.31
CA GLN A 171 11.72 22.29 0.43
C GLN A 171 11.50 21.83 -1.00
N THR A 172 10.66 22.55 -1.74
CA THR A 172 10.55 22.35 -3.20
C THR A 172 11.82 22.83 -3.86
N THR A 173 12.57 21.91 -4.46
CA THR A 173 13.91 22.21 -5.00
C THR A 173 14.00 22.09 -6.51
N GLY A 174 13.20 21.26 -7.15
CA GLY A 174 13.26 21.01 -8.59
C GLY A 174 11.95 21.19 -9.34
N GLY A 175 12.05 21.56 -10.62
CA GLY A 175 10.91 21.70 -11.52
C GLY A 175 10.42 20.37 -12.12
N ARG A 176 11.15 19.29 -11.93
CA ARG A 176 10.95 17.96 -12.53
C ARG A 176 10.89 16.86 -11.48
N THR A 177 10.59 15.66 -11.94
CA THR A 177 10.37 14.49 -11.09
C THR A 177 11.35 13.37 -11.47
N ASN A 178 12.26 13.01 -10.54
CA ASN A 178 13.18 11.89 -10.69
C ASN A 178 12.92 10.84 -9.60
N ILE A 179 11.89 10.01 -9.83
CA ILE A 179 11.49 8.94 -8.91
C ILE A 179 12.64 7.95 -8.68
N ASP A 180 13.41 7.66 -9.73
CA ASP A 180 14.52 6.70 -9.68
C ASP A 180 15.60 7.13 -8.67
N ALA A 181 15.98 8.41 -8.65
CA ALA A 181 16.89 8.94 -7.65
C ALA A 181 16.36 8.76 -6.22
N GLY A 182 15.06 9.04 -6.01
CA GLY A 182 14.41 8.84 -4.71
C GLY A 182 14.46 7.39 -4.24
N LEU A 183 14.13 6.45 -5.12
CA LEU A 183 14.13 5.02 -4.81
C LEU A 183 15.55 4.48 -4.56
N GLN A 184 16.53 4.87 -5.38
CA GLN A 184 17.92 4.44 -5.20
C GLN A 184 18.53 5.01 -3.92
N THR A 185 18.26 6.27 -3.60
CA THR A 185 18.72 6.90 -2.36
C THR A 185 18.12 6.19 -1.14
N ALA A 186 16.80 5.96 -1.10
CA ALA A 186 16.19 5.21 -0.01
C ALA A 186 16.76 3.78 0.11
N LYS A 187 16.95 3.08 -1.03
CA LYS A 187 17.54 1.75 -1.04
C LYS A 187 18.95 1.72 -0.44
N ALA A 188 19.77 2.73 -0.74
CA ALA A 188 21.14 2.83 -0.26
C ALA A 188 21.24 3.06 1.27
N HIS A 189 20.20 3.65 1.86
CA HIS A 189 20.14 3.97 3.29
C HIS A 189 19.42 2.92 4.15
N PHE A 190 18.86 1.86 3.56
CA PHE A 190 18.39 0.75 4.36
C PHE A 190 19.55 0.06 5.10
N SER A 191 19.28 -0.31 6.35
CA SER A 191 20.19 -1.17 7.11
C SER A 191 20.59 -2.41 6.32
N THR A 192 21.80 -2.90 6.53
CA THR A 192 22.28 -4.17 5.94
C THR A 192 21.72 -5.41 6.66
N GLU A 193 20.98 -5.23 7.76
CA GLU A 193 20.36 -6.33 8.51
C GLU A 193 19.33 -7.05 7.65
N THR A 194 19.46 -8.37 7.54
CA THR A 194 18.57 -9.24 6.75
C THR A 194 17.34 -9.70 7.52
N THR A 195 17.34 -9.52 8.84
CA THR A 195 16.23 -9.90 9.73
C THR A 195 15.10 -8.89 9.76
N LEU A 196 15.33 -7.67 9.25
CA LEU A 196 14.34 -6.61 9.21
C LEU A 196 13.37 -6.78 8.03
N ASN A 197 12.11 -6.46 8.27
CA ASN A 197 11.19 -6.17 7.19
C ASN A 197 11.50 -4.76 6.65
N LYS A 198 11.65 -4.62 5.34
CA LYS A 198 11.97 -3.35 4.68
C LYS A 198 10.86 -2.94 3.75
N TYR A 199 10.35 -1.73 3.96
CA TYR A 199 9.28 -1.18 3.13
C TYR A 199 9.69 0.18 2.59
N LEU A 200 9.23 0.46 1.36
CA LEU A 200 9.38 1.74 0.71
C LEU A 200 8.01 2.22 0.27
N ILE A 201 7.64 3.43 0.69
CA ILE A 201 6.38 4.07 0.32
C ILE A 201 6.69 5.30 -0.51
N LEU A 202 6.31 5.25 -1.79
CA LEU A 202 6.46 6.36 -2.71
C LEU A 202 5.23 7.26 -2.65
N LEU A 203 5.47 8.56 -2.44
CA LEU A 203 4.45 9.61 -2.40
C LEU A 203 4.75 10.63 -3.50
N THR A 204 3.99 10.58 -4.59
CA THR A 204 4.19 11.42 -5.79
C THR A 204 2.85 11.77 -6.43
N ASP A 205 2.80 12.87 -7.16
CA ASP A 205 1.65 13.29 -7.97
C ASP A 205 1.87 13.10 -9.47
N GLY A 206 3.05 12.63 -9.87
CA GLY A 206 3.48 12.77 -11.24
C GLY A 206 4.10 11.55 -11.91
N VAL A 207 4.25 11.72 -13.20
CA VAL A 207 5.01 10.82 -14.06
C VAL A 207 6.48 11.26 -14.03
N PRO A 208 7.43 10.32 -13.89
CA PRO A 208 8.85 10.65 -13.90
C PRO A 208 9.25 11.32 -15.23
N ASN A 209 10.01 12.39 -15.13
CA ASN A 209 10.54 13.12 -16.29
C ASN A 209 12.02 12.81 -16.54
N ASN A 210 12.71 12.36 -15.51
CA ASN A 210 14.13 12.05 -15.50
C ASN A 210 14.39 10.72 -14.80
N THR A 211 15.48 10.07 -15.13
CA THR A 211 15.98 8.87 -14.47
C THR A 211 17.47 9.03 -14.21
N VAL A 212 18.00 8.33 -13.20
CA VAL A 212 19.44 8.24 -12.98
C VAL A 212 20.01 7.31 -14.03
N GLY A 213 20.92 7.79 -14.86
CA GLY A 213 21.56 7.13 -15.99
C GLY A 213 21.33 5.64 -16.20
N THR A 214 21.48 5.15 -17.38
CA THR A 214 21.04 3.86 -17.93
C THR A 214 21.55 2.59 -17.23
N SER A 215 21.43 2.46 -15.94
CA SER A 215 21.80 1.24 -15.21
C SER A 215 20.64 0.66 -14.41
N LEU A 216 19.55 0.32 -15.09
CA LEU A 216 18.70 -0.77 -14.65
C LEU A 216 19.20 -2.05 -15.34
N THR A 217 20.30 -2.61 -14.84
CA THR A 217 20.68 -3.99 -15.09
C THR A 217 20.14 -4.88 -13.99
#